data_23184b9d06489c007c46a8501617340d
#
_entry.id   23184b9d06489c007c46a8501617340d
#
_cell.length_a   1.000
_cell.length_b   1.000
_cell.length_c   1.000
_cell.angle_alpha   90.00
_cell.angle_beta   90.00
_cell.angle_gamma   90.00
#
_symmetry.space_group_name_H-M   'P 1'
#
loop_
_entity.id
_entity.type
_entity.pdbx_description
1 polymer ?
#
loop_
_entity_poly.entity_id
_entity_poly.type
_entity_poly.pdbx_seq_one_letter_code
_entity_poly.pdbx_strand_id
1 'polypeptide(L)'
;MDIKLINITSDDIELIRSWRNQPEVSKYMYTDAAITVEQQEAWYSRIKDDPSCQYWIIEYNEQKIGLASLTGISTALSSCYWAFYLGDVSNQGAGIGSKIEFNVIDYVFNTLKLNKLRCEVITFNEKVITMHEKFGFRREAYYRQHVKKEGRWQDVVGLAMLRDEWKVYREGMMAKIYRH
;
A
#
# COMPACT_ATOMS: atom_id res chain seq x y z
N MET A 1 -20.44 1.42 4.48
CA MET A 1 -19.41 1.97 5.39
C MET A 1 -18.14 2.10 4.57
N ASP A 2 -17.59 3.30 4.49
CA ASP A 2 -16.55 3.62 3.54
C ASP A 2 -15.19 3.75 4.21
N ILE A 3 -14.15 3.35 3.48
CA ILE A 3 -12.76 3.62 3.86
C ILE A 3 -12.48 5.09 3.59
N LYS A 4 -11.84 5.77 4.55
CA LYS A 4 -11.26 7.09 4.35
C LYS A 4 -9.75 7.01 4.37
N LEU A 5 -9.11 7.75 3.48
CA LEU A 5 -7.67 7.95 3.43
C LEU A 5 -7.37 9.35 3.97
N ILE A 6 -6.82 9.43 5.18
CA ILE A 6 -6.58 10.68 5.90
C ILE A 6 -5.08 10.96 5.92
N ASN A 7 -4.66 12.15 5.50
CA ASN A 7 -3.24 12.52 5.53
C ASN A 7 -2.67 12.35 6.94
N ILE A 8 -1.48 11.75 7.03
CA ILE A 8 -0.80 11.58 8.30
C ILE A 8 -0.37 12.92 8.90
N THR A 9 -0.35 12.97 10.21
CA THR A 9 0.17 14.10 10.99
C THR A 9 1.23 13.63 11.97
N SER A 10 1.88 14.56 12.67
CA SER A 10 2.82 14.24 13.75
C SER A 10 2.22 13.34 14.83
N ASP A 11 0.91 13.46 15.08
CA ASP A 11 0.21 12.70 16.11
C ASP A 11 0.03 11.21 15.76
N ASP A 12 0.23 10.85 14.49
CA ASP A 12 0.08 9.48 13.99
C ASP A 12 1.37 8.67 14.02
N ILE A 13 2.54 9.32 14.17
CA ILE A 13 3.82 8.66 13.93
C ILE A 13 4.10 7.51 14.89
N GLU A 14 3.72 7.63 16.17
CA GLU A 14 3.90 6.57 17.14
C GLU A 14 2.94 5.39 16.89
N LEU A 15 1.70 5.66 16.49
CA LEU A 15 0.75 4.64 16.10
C LEU A 15 1.27 3.86 14.88
N ILE A 16 1.77 4.55 13.85
CA ILE A 16 2.38 3.96 12.65
C ILE A 16 3.58 3.09 13.04
N ARG A 17 4.46 3.58 13.94
CA ARG A 17 5.61 2.83 14.43
C ARG A 17 5.18 1.56 15.16
N SER A 18 4.19 1.67 16.05
CA SER A 18 3.67 0.52 16.80
C SER A 18 3.13 -0.57 15.86
N TRP A 19 2.34 -0.21 14.86
CA TRP A 19 1.87 -1.16 13.86
C TRP A 19 3.02 -1.80 13.07
N ARG A 20 3.98 -0.97 12.65
CA ARG A 20 5.09 -1.42 11.81
C ARG A 20 6.00 -2.41 12.54
N ASN A 21 6.06 -2.35 13.86
CA ASN A 21 6.84 -3.24 14.71
C ASN A 21 6.09 -4.53 15.12
N GLN A 22 4.80 -4.65 14.78
CA GLN A 22 4.07 -5.91 15.03
C GLN A 22 4.59 -7.02 14.13
N PRO A 23 4.79 -8.25 14.63
CA PRO A 23 5.22 -9.39 13.81
C PRO A 23 4.30 -9.65 12.61
N GLU A 24 2.98 -9.46 12.79
CA GLU A 24 1.96 -9.67 11.76
C GLU A 24 2.12 -8.71 10.59
N VAL A 25 2.69 -7.52 10.82
CA VAL A 25 2.98 -6.50 9.81
C VAL A 25 4.41 -6.65 9.30
N SER A 26 5.39 -6.69 10.21
CA SER A 26 6.82 -6.67 9.89
C SER A 26 7.25 -7.84 9.00
N LYS A 27 6.63 -9.02 9.15
CA LYS A 27 6.94 -10.20 8.31
C LYS A 27 6.79 -9.96 6.81
N TYR A 28 5.90 -9.04 6.40
CA TYR A 28 5.68 -8.70 4.98
C TYR A 28 6.52 -7.53 4.49
N MET A 29 7.31 -6.93 5.36
CA MET A 29 8.16 -5.78 5.02
C MET A 29 9.56 -6.24 4.62
N TYR A 30 10.29 -5.37 3.91
CA TYR A 30 11.64 -5.70 3.44
C TYR A 30 12.68 -5.77 4.56
N THR A 31 12.42 -5.12 5.70
CA THR A 31 13.34 -5.10 6.84
C THR A 31 12.77 -5.86 8.04
N ASP A 32 13.64 -6.53 8.81
CA ASP A 32 13.28 -7.25 10.04
C ASP A 32 13.47 -6.39 11.30
N ALA A 33 14.36 -5.40 11.23
CA ALA A 33 14.69 -4.58 12.39
C ALA A 33 13.49 -3.79 12.89
N ALA A 34 13.30 -3.79 14.21
CA ALA A 34 12.34 -2.91 14.86
C ALA A 34 12.72 -1.44 14.65
N ILE A 35 11.73 -0.62 14.39
CA ILE A 35 11.88 0.82 14.16
C ILE A 35 11.91 1.52 15.52
N THR A 36 12.97 2.27 15.81
CA THR A 36 13.06 3.09 17.03
C THR A 36 12.23 4.38 16.89
N VAL A 37 12.01 5.06 18.02
CA VAL A 37 11.30 6.36 18.02
C VAL A 37 12.05 7.37 17.15
N GLU A 38 13.36 7.47 17.31
CA GLU A 38 14.21 8.40 16.56
C GLU A 38 14.18 8.12 15.05
N GLN A 39 14.18 6.85 14.66
CA GLN A 39 14.06 6.46 13.25
C GLN A 39 12.70 6.86 12.67
N GLN A 40 11.63 6.70 13.46
CA GLN A 40 10.29 7.07 13.04
C GLN A 40 10.12 8.59 12.89
N GLU A 41 10.66 9.36 13.82
CA GLU A 41 10.67 10.84 13.77
C GLU A 41 11.48 11.34 12.57
N ALA A 42 12.67 10.76 12.35
CA ALA A 42 13.51 11.08 11.20
C ALA A 42 12.80 10.74 9.86
N TRP A 43 12.10 9.61 9.81
CA TRP A 43 11.28 9.24 8.66
C TRP A 43 10.20 10.28 8.39
N TYR A 44 9.42 10.67 9.40
CA TYR A 44 8.35 11.67 9.25
C TYR A 44 8.90 13.03 8.82
N SER A 45 9.99 13.48 9.42
CA SER A 45 10.65 14.73 9.07
C SER A 45 11.10 14.78 7.61
N ARG A 46 11.52 13.64 7.05
CA ARG A 46 11.91 13.52 5.63
C ARG A 46 10.73 13.55 4.68
N ILE A 47 9.61 12.90 5.04
CA ILE A 47 8.50 12.69 4.11
C ILE A 47 7.45 13.78 4.13
N LYS A 48 7.32 14.56 5.23
CA LYS A 48 6.22 15.52 5.43
C LYS A 48 6.11 16.60 4.35
N ASP A 49 7.25 16.99 3.77
CA ASP A 49 7.34 18.03 2.74
C ASP A 49 7.84 17.47 1.39
N ASP A 50 7.93 16.15 1.24
CA ASP A 50 8.42 15.50 0.03
C ASP A 50 7.27 15.25 -0.95
N PRO A 51 7.21 15.98 -2.11
CA PRO A 51 6.14 15.82 -3.09
C PRO A 51 6.21 14.47 -3.83
N SER A 52 7.31 13.73 -3.71
CA SER A 52 7.46 12.42 -4.32
C SER A 52 6.80 11.29 -3.53
N CYS A 53 6.18 11.59 -2.40
CA CYS A 53 5.46 10.60 -1.61
C CYS A 53 4.16 11.17 -1.01
N GLN A 54 3.25 10.28 -0.69
CA GLN A 54 1.99 10.56 -0.03
C GLN A 54 1.69 9.42 0.94
N TYR A 55 1.33 9.76 2.16
CA TYR A 55 0.99 8.78 3.19
C TYR A 55 -0.37 9.09 3.81
N TRP A 56 -1.19 8.04 4.03
CA TRP A 56 -2.50 8.16 4.64
C TRP A 56 -2.69 7.15 5.76
N ILE A 57 -3.29 7.58 6.85
CA ILE A 57 -3.99 6.69 7.77
C ILE A 57 -5.22 6.15 7.03
N ILE A 58 -5.41 4.85 7.11
CA ILE A 58 -6.63 4.18 6.68
C ILE A 58 -7.60 4.23 7.86
N GLU A 59 -8.74 4.92 7.69
CA GLU A 59 -9.82 4.96 8.66
C GLU A 59 -11.00 4.12 8.17
N TYR A 60 -11.54 3.30 9.07
CA TYR A 60 -12.75 2.51 8.88
C TYR A 60 -13.60 2.56 10.13
N ASN A 61 -14.89 2.94 10.01
CA ASN A 61 -15.79 3.13 11.14
C ASN A 61 -15.21 4.04 12.24
N GLU A 62 -14.63 5.16 11.86
CA GLU A 62 -13.99 6.14 12.76
C GLU A 62 -12.76 5.60 13.53
N GLN A 63 -12.27 4.42 13.15
CA GLN A 63 -11.07 3.83 13.74
C GLN A 63 -9.92 3.85 12.75
N LYS A 64 -8.74 4.23 13.23
CA LYS A 64 -7.49 4.14 12.48
C LYS A 64 -7.04 2.69 12.45
N ILE A 65 -6.99 2.08 11.26
CA ILE A 65 -6.77 0.62 11.12
C ILE A 65 -5.48 0.26 10.37
N GLY A 66 -4.82 1.20 9.73
CA GLY A 66 -3.62 0.91 8.96
C GLY A 66 -3.05 2.13 8.23
N LEU A 67 -2.09 1.87 7.36
CA LEU A 67 -1.40 2.87 6.55
C LEU A 67 -1.45 2.49 5.08
N ALA A 68 -1.70 3.47 4.22
CA ALA A 68 -1.48 3.38 2.78
C ALA A 68 -0.47 4.44 2.34
N SER A 69 0.28 4.16 1.28
CA SER A 69 1.30 5.07 0.79
C SER A 69 1.45 5.04 -0.73
N LEU A 70 1.80 6.19 -1.28
CA LEU A 70 2.42 6.32 -2.59
C LEU A 70 3.86 6.79 -2.40
N THR A 71 4.79 6.23 -3.16
CA THR A 71 6.20 6.62 -3.15
C THR A 71 6.74 6.69 -4.57
N GLY A 72 7.81 7.45 -4.76
CA GLY A 72 8.38 7.67 -6.09
C GLY A 72 7.39 8.26 -7.08
N ILE A 73 6.52 9.17 -6.62
CA ILE A 73 5.60 9.91 -7.48
C ILE A 73 6.44 10.74 -8.44
N SER A 74 6.34 10.44 -9.71
CA SER A 74 7.10 11.09 -10.77
C SER A 74 6.18 11.54 -11.90
N THR A 75 6.06 12.84 -12.08
CA THR A 75 5.33 13.40 -13.22
C THR A 75 6.07 13.15 -14.53
N ALA A 76 7.39 13.18 -14.51
CA ALA A 76 8.22 12.91 -15.70
C ALA A 76 8.07 11.46 -16.22
N LEU A 77 8.00 10.49 -15.29
CA LEU A 77 7.76 9.08 -15.64
C LEU A 77 6.28 8.72 -15.64
N SER A 78 5.43 9.63 -15.20
CA SER A 78 3.97 9.45 -15.05
C SER A 78 3.62 8.17 -14.27
N SER A 79 4.32 7.93 -13.16
CA SER A 79 4.18 6.69 -12.37
C SER A 79 4.50 6.88 -10.90
N CYS A 80 4.02 5.95 -10.08
CA CYS A 80 4.40 5.83 -8.66
C CYS A 80 4.36 4.36 -8.22
N TYR A 81 4.90 4.10 -7.03
CA TYR A 81 4.68 2.87 -6.28
C TYR A 81 3.62 3.09 -5.22
N TRP A 82 2.92 2.02 -4.84
CA TRP A 82 2.03 2.02 -3.70
C TRP A 82 2.23 0.81 -2.81
N ALA A 83 1.84 0.97 -1.57
CA ALA A 83 1.78 -0.10 -0.59
C ALA A 83 0.73 0.21 0.47
N PHE A 84 0.24 -0.81 1.17
CA PHE A 84 -0.56 -0.64 2.37
C PHE A 84 -0.35 -1.80 3.34
N TYR A 85 -0.70 -1.58 4.59
CA TYR A 85 -0.86 -2.63 5.58
C TYR A 85 -1.94 -2.26 6.60
N LEU A 86 -2.54 -3.27 7.20
CA LEU A 86 -3.45 -3.12 8.32
C LEU A 86 -2.67 -3.37 9.61
N GLY A 87 -2.66 -2.39 10.50
CA GLY A 87 -2.08 -2.47 11.84
C GLY A 87 -3.04 -3.09 12.83
N ASP A 88 -4.34 -2.94 12.61
CA ASP A 88 -5.36 -3.64 13.36
C ASP A 88 -5.85 -4.86 12.57
N VAL A 89 -5.37 -6.04 12.97
CA VAL A 89 -5.69 -7.31 12.32
C VAL A 89 -7.12 -7.79 12.57
N SER A 90 -7.83 -7.25 13.57
CA SER A 90 -9.23 -7.60 13.87
C SER A 90 -10.17 -7.23 12.71
N ASN A 91 -9.81 -6.27 11.91
CA ASN A 91 -10.53 -5.81 10.73
C ASN A 91 -10.22 -6.61 9.45
N GLN A 92 -9.43 -7.67 9.52
CA GLN A 92 -9.15 -8.50 8.35
C GLN A 92 -10.39 -9.32 7.94
N GLY A 93 -10.72 -9.31 6.65
CA GLY A 93 -11.75 -10.20 6.09
C GLY A 93 -13.03 -9.52 5.58
N ALA A 94 -13.35 -8.29 6.00
CA ALA A 94 -14.57 -7.59 5.60
C ALA A 94 -14.51 -6.92 4.21
N GLY A 95 -13.65 -7.38 3.30
CA GLY A 95 -13.44 -6.73 2.00
C GLY A 95 -12.69 -5.39 2.07
N ILE A 96 -12.15 -5.05 3.26
CA ILE A 96 -11.47 -3.79 3.54
C ILE A 96 -10.28 -3.59 2.61
N GLY A 97 -9.45 -4.62 2.41
CA GLY A 97 -8.31 -4.56 1.48
C GLY A 97 -8.73 -4.14 0.07
N SER A 98 -9.83 -4.69 -0.44
CA SER A 98 -10.35 -4.32 -1.77
C SER A 98 -10.85 -2.89 -1.83
N LYS A 99 -11.46 -2.38 -0.76
CA LYS A 99 -11.90 -0.96 -0.68
C LYS A 99 -10.69 -0.01 -0.65
N ILE A 100 -9.65 -0.36 0.10
CA ILE A 100 -8.39 0.41 0.15
C ILE A 100 -7.77 0.46 -1.24
N GLU A 101 -7.59 -0.70 -1.86
CA GLU A 101 -6.97 -0.82 -3.18
C GLU A 101 -7.74 -0.02 -4.23
N PHE A 102 -9.08 -0.14 -4.27
CA PHE A 102 -9.93 0.65 -5.17
C PHE A 102 -9.69 2.15 -5.00
N ASN A 103 -9.74 2.66 -3.76
CA ASN A 103 -9.59 4.09 -3.48
C ASN A 103 -8.20 4.62 -3.86
N VAL A 104 -7.13 3.85 -3.61
CA VAL A 104 -5.77 4.24 -3.98
C VAL A 104 -5.59 4.24 -5.51
N ILE A 105 -6.05 3.20 -6.19
CA ILE A 105 -5.97 3.12 -7.66
C ILE A 105 -6.73 4.29 -8.30
N ASP A 106 -7.95 4.53 -7.82
CA ASP A 106 -8.80 5.61 -8.35
C ASP A 106 -8.16 6.99 -8.12
N TYR A 107 -7.56 7.22 -6.96
CA TYR A 107 -6.81 8.44 -6.66
C TYR A 107 -5.63 8.62 -7.63
N VAL A 108 -4.83 7.59 -7.84
CA VAL A 108 -3.65 7.67 -8.73
C VAL A 108 -4.04 7.98 -10.17
N PHE A 109 -5.06 7.32 -10.70
CA PHE A 109 -5.43 7.48 -12.11
C PHE A 109 -6.38 8.64 -12.36
N ASN A 110 -7.28 8.97 -11.44
CA ASN A 110 -8.31 9.99 -11.65
C ASN A 110 -7.97 11.33 -10.99
N THR A 111 -7.18 11.36 -9.92
CA THR A 111 -6.75 12.60 -9.26
C THR A 111 -5.35 13.01 -9.69
N LEU A 112 -4.35 12.13 -9.50
CA LEU A 112 -2.97 12.43 -9.89
C LEU A 112 -2.73 12.35 -11.40
N LYS A 113 -3.65 11.72 -12.15
CA LYS A 113 -3.56 11.55 -13.62
C LYS A 113 -2.31 10.83 -14.11
N LEU A 114 -1.69 10.02 -13.24
CA LEU A 114 -0.52 9.22 -13.62
C LEU A 114 -0.91 8.12 -14.61
N ASN A 115 0.07 7.62 -15.35
CA ASN A 115 -0.13 6.55 -16.34
C ASN A 115 0.03 5.15 -15.76
N LYS A 116 0.88 4.99 -14.72
CA LYS A 116 1.25 3.67 -14.21
C LYS A 116 1.33 3.64 -12.68
N LEU A 117 0.72 2.63 -12.09
CA LEU A 117 0.81 2.30 -10.67
C LEU A 117 1.54 0.98 -10.50
N ARG A 118 2.54 0.93 -9.62
CA ARG A 118 3.39 -0.23 -9.36
C ARG A 118 3.33 -0.64 -7.90
N CYS A 119 3.52 -1.93 -7.64
CA CYS A 119 3.76 -2.46 -6.30
C CYS A 119 4.72 -3.65 -6.36
N GLU A 120 5.33 -3.94 -5.23
CA GLU A 120 6.22 -5.08 -5.04
C GLU A 120 5.74 -5.90 -3.86
N VAL A 121 5.69 -7.22 -4.03
CA VAL A 121 5.18 -8.14 -3.01
C VAL A 121 6.14 -9.32 -2.87
N ILE A 122 6.55 -9.63 -1.63
CA ILE A 122 7.35 -10.83 -1.34
C ILE A 122 6.53 -12.06 -1.73
N THR A 123 7.13 -13.01 -2.41
CA THR A 123 6.44 -14.14 -3.05
C THR A 123 5.59 -14.99 -2.12
N PHE A 124 5.96 -15.12 -0.84
CA PHE A 124 5.13 -15.89 0.11
C PHE A 124 3.80 -15.20 0.48
N ASN A 125 3.62 -13.93 0.12
CA ASN A 125 2.35 -13.21 0.33
C ASN A 125 1.40 -13.38 -0.87
N GLU A 126 1.14 -14.64 -1.24
CA GLU A 126 0.31 -15.00 -2.40
C GLU A 126 -1.10 -14.40 -2.35
N LYS A 127 -1.64 -14.24 -1.12
CA LYS A 127 -2.97 -13.64 -0.93
C LYS A 127 -3.04 -12.21 -1.47
N VAL A 128 -2.01 -11.41 -1.21
CA VAL A 128 -1.93 -10.02 -1.69
C VAL A 128 -1.63 -9.98 -3.18
N ILE A 129 -0.74 -10.84 -3.68
CA ILE A 129 -0.48 -10.97 -5.12
C ILE A 129 -1.79 -11.27 -5.87
N THR A 130 -2.52 -12.28 -5.42
CA THR A 130 -3.82 -12.66 -6.03
C THR A 130 -4.85 -11.54 -5.94
N MET A 131 -4.85 -10.76 -4.86
CA MET A 131 -5.74 -9.61 -4.72
C MET A 131 -5.44 -8.56 -5.79
N HIS A 132 -4.18 -8.18 -5.96
CA HIS A 132 -3.77 -7.23 -7.00
C HIS A 132 -4.11 -7.73 -8.42
N GLU A 133 -3.87 -9.01 -8.71
CA GLU A 133 -4.21 -9.60 -10.01
C GLU A 133 -5.72 -9.54 -10.29
N LYS A 134 -6.57 -9.74 -9.27
CA LYS A 134 -8.03 -9.60 -9.41
C LYS A 134 -8.46 -8.16 -9.73
N PHE A 135 -7.70 -7.16 -9.31
CA PHE A 135 -7.89 -5.76 -9.69
C PHE A 135 -7.42 -5.46 -11.12
N GLY A 136 -6.66 -6.35 -11.73
CA GLY A 136 -6.13 -6.20 -13.08
C GLY A 136 -4.66 -5.82 -13.13
N PHE A 137 -3.94 -5.82 -11.98
CA PHE A 137 -2.49 -5.72 -12.01
C PHE A 137 -1.88 -6.92 -12.74
N ARG A 138 -0.81 -6.66 -13.48
CA ARG A 138 -0.05 -7.69 -14.17
C ARG A 138 1.33 -7.82 -13.55
N ARG A 139 1.85 -9.05 -13.51
CA ARG A 139 3.25 -9.28 -13.13
C ARG A 139 4.15 -8.76 -14.24
N GLU A 140 5.06 -7.86 -13.90
CA GLU A 140 6.04 -7.28 -14.83
C GLU A 140 7.48 -7.66 -14.48
N ALA A 141 7.72 -8.08 -13.23
CA ALA A 141 9.05 -8.43 -12.77
C ALA A 141 9.04 -9.58 -11.77
N TYR A 142 10.12 -10.35 -11.77
CA TYR A 142 10.41 -11.34 -10.77
C TYR A 142 11.86 -11.16 -10.32
N TYR A 143 12.04 -10.71 -9.08
CA TYR A 143 13.33 -10.41 -8.49
C TYR A 143 13.76 -11.57 -7.61
N ARG A 144 14.75 -12.34 -8.06
CA ARG A 144 15.27 -13.47 -7.31
C ARG A 144 16.16 -13.01 -6.17
N GLN A 145 15.98 -13.61 -4.97
CA GLN A 145 16.79 -13.34 -3.79
C GLN A 145 16.92 -11.84 -3.49
N HIS A 146 15.79 -11.13 -3.59
CA HIS A 146 15.76 -9.68 -3.56
C HIS A 146 15.85 -9.11 -2.14
N VAL A 147 15.22 -9.78 -1.17
CA VAL A 147 15.22 -9.35 0.23
C VAL A 147 15.66 -10.48 1.13
N LYS A 148 16.28 -10.14 2.26
CA LYS A 148 16.68 -11.13 3.26
C LYS A 148 15.77 -10.98 4.48
N LYS A 149 14.99 -12.05 4.79
CA LYS A 149 14.06 -12.11 5.91
C LYS A 149 14.51 -13.23 6.85
N GLU A 150 14.71 -12.92 8.13
CA GLU A 150 15.11 -13.88 9.14
C GLU A 150 16.28 -14.79 8.68
N GLY A 151 17.26 -14.16 8.04
CA GLY A 151 18.43 -14.85 7.51
C GLY A 151 18.24 -15.59 6.19
N ARG A 152 17.03 -15.66 5.62
CA ARG A 152 16.72 -16.36 4.37
C ARG A 152 16.43 -15.38 3.23
N TRP A 153 16.96 -15.69 2.05
CA TRP A 153 16.65 -14.92 0.85
C TRP A 153 15.22 -15.19 0.37
N GLN A 154 14.50 -14.15 0.03
CA GLN A 154 13.14 -14.19 -0.50
C GLN A 154 13.09 -13.53 -1.87
N ASP A 155 12.28 -14.10 -2.74
CA ASP A 155 11.98 -13.51 -4.04
C ASP A 155 10.85 -12.49 -3.92
N VAL A 156 10.78 -11.56 -4.87
CA VAL A 156 9.77 -10.51 -4.92
C VAL A 156 9.14 -10.47 -6.30
N VAL A 157 7.84 -10.30 -6.36
CA VAL A 157 7.08 -10.06 -7.59
C VAL A 157 6.80 -8.58 -7.72
N GLY A 158 7.16 -7.99 -8.85
CA GLY A 158 6.74 -6.65 -9.26
C GLY A 158 5.46 -6.72 -10.08
N LEU A 159 4.43 -5.98 -9.65
CA LEU A 159 3.16 -5.88 -10.35
C LEU A 159 2.89 -4.43 -10.75
N ALA A 160 2.16 -4.23 -11.84
CA ALA A 160 1.76 -2.91 -12.27
C ALA A 160 0.39 -2.93 -12.96
N MET A 161 -0.22 -1.74 -12.97
CA MET A 161 -1.45 -1.45 -13.70
C MET A 161 -1.27 -0.14 -14.47
N LEU A 162 -1.80 -0.09 -15.69
CA LEU A 162 -1.85 1.12 -16.51
C LEU A 162 -3.21 1.82 -16.37
N ARG A 163 -3.21 3.14 -16.54
CA ARG A 163 -4.43 3.94 -16.46
C ARG A 163 -5.54 3.47 -17.41
N ASP A 164 -5.18 3.06 -18.63
CA ASP A 164 -6.19 2.60 -19.58
C ASP A 164 -6.76 1.22 -19.21
N GLU A 165 -5.98 0.38 -18.54
CA GLU A 165 -6.47 -0.88 -17.96
C GLU A 165 -7.46 -0.58 -16.83
N TRP A 166 -7.16 0.38 -15.94
CA TRP A 166 -8.08 0.78 -14.87
C TRP A 166 -9.43 1.26 -15.40
N LYS A 167 -9.45 2.04 -16.48
CA LYS A 167 -10.70 2.48 -17.11
C LYS A 167 -11.63 1.29 -17.46
N VAL A 168 -11.06 0.18 -17.88
CA VAL A 168 -11.83 -1.03 -18.20
C VAL A 168 -12.34 -1.75 -16.95
N TYR A 169 -11.50 -1.84 -15.91
CA TYR A 169 -11.84 -2.59 -14.68
C TYR A 169 -12.71 -1.81 -13.71
N ARG A 170 -12.60 -0.48 -13.68
CA ARG A 170 -13.12 0.40 -12.63
C ARG A 170 -14.59 0.18 -12.30
N GLU A 171 -15.48 0.21 -13.30
CA GLU A 171 -16.92 0.09 -13.07
C GLU A 171 -17.30 -1.29 -12.52
N GLY A 172 -16.71 -2.33 -13.06
CA GLY A 172 -16.90 -3.70 -12.59
C GLY A 172 -16.41 -3.90 -11.15
N MET A 173 -15.28 -3.30 -10.79
CA MET A 173 -14.74 -3.36 -9.43
C MET A 173 -15.58 -2.53 -8.46
N MET A 174 -15.99 -1.34 -8.85
CA MET A 174 -16.90 -0.51 -8.05
C MET A 174 -18.19 -1.24 -7.73
N ALA A 175 -18.77 -1.89 -8.73
CA ALA A 175 -20.00 -2.68 -8.56
C ALA A 175 -19.82 -3.86 -7.60
N LYS A 176 -18.68 -4.56 -7.66
CA LYS A 176 -18.38 -5.69 -6.75
C LYS A 176 -18.11 -5.27 -5.31
N ILE A 177 -17.48 -4.10 -5.12
CA ILE A 177 -17.00 -3.65 -3.81
C ILE A 177 -18.07 -2.87 -3.04
N TYR A 178 -18.89 -2.07 -3.74
CA TYR A 178 -19.82 -1.11 -3.13
C TYR A 178 -21.31 -1.40 -3.41
N ARG A 179 -21.65 -2.38 -4.24
CA ARG A 179 -23.05 -2.82 -4.33
C ARG A 179 -23.37 -3.78 -3.18
N HIS A 180 -24.21 -3.33 -2.32
CA HIS A 180 -25.00 -4.15 -1.40
C HIS A 180 -26.41 -4.31 -1.94
#